data_99c7130a44298a245dca56d501dc614f
#
_entry.id   99c7130a44298a245dca56d501dc614f
#
_cell.length_a   1.000
_cell.length_b   1.000
_cell.length_c   1.000
_cell.angle_alpha   90.00
_cell.angle_beta   90.00
_cell.angle_gamma   90.00
#
_symmetry.space_group_name_H-M   'P 1'
#
loop_
_entity.id
_entity.type
_entity.pdbx_description
1 polymer ?
#
loop_
_entity_poly.entity_id
_entity_poly.type
_entity_poly.pdbx_seq_one_letter_code
_entity_poly.pdbx_strand_id
1 'polypeptide(L)'
;MTSKDRTINELRQVKDSVYRTPINNEPLHTIKDAQGENASPILPAHVKNYLIDIDGTVTEDVPNEEPERMATCQPFPDALQTLNSWYDQGHIICFFTSRTEEHRAVTTAWLHEHGFKFHSLLMGKPRGGN
;
A
#
# COMPACT_ATOMS: atom_id res chain seq x y z
N MET A 1 1.43 2.40 30.82
CA MET A 1 0.89 2.61 29.46
C MET A 1 -0.53 2.06 29.40
N THR A 2 -1.47 2.82 28.90
CA THR A 2 -2.85 2.38 28.72
C THR A 2 -2.97 1.45 27.51
N SER A 3 -4.04 0.70 27.41
CA SER A 3 -4.32 -0.16 26.25
C SER A 3 -4.36 0.65 24.94
N LYS A 4 -4.89 1.86 25.00
CA LYS A 4 -4.98 2.75 23.85
C LYS A 4 -3.58 3.17 23.36
N ASP A 5 -2.70 3.54 24.26
CA ASP A 5 -1.33 3.93 23.93
C ASP A 5 -0.54 2.78 23.35
N ARG A 6 -0.72 1.58 23.91
CA ARG A 6 -0.09 0.37 23.40
C ARG A 6 -0.54 0.08 21.97
N THR A 7 -1.84 0.20 21.70
CA THR A 7 -2.40 0.00 20.36
C THR A 7 -1.82 0.97 19.33
N ILE A 8 -1.70 2.25 19.70
CA ILE A 8 -1.12 3.27 18.82
C ILE A 8 0.35 2.97 18.54
N ASN A 9 1.11 2.53 19.56
CA ASN A 9 2.50 2.19 19.39
C ASN A 9 2.67 0.95 18.51
N GLU A 10 1.81 -0.05 18.66
CA GLU A 10 1.82 -1.25 17.80
C GLU A 10 1.59 -0.88 16.35
N LEU A 11 0.59 -0.03 16.06
CA LEU A 11 0.29 0.41 14.72
C LEU A 11 1.44 1.21 14.11
N ARG A 12 2.05 2.10 14.90
CA ARG A 12 3.21 2.89 14.47
C ARG A 12 4.39 1.97 14.15
N GLN A 13 4.61 0.95 14.98
CA GLN A 13 5.66 -0.03 14.75
C GLN A 13 5.45 -0.80 13.44
N VAL A 14 4.22 -1.15 13.12
CA VAL A 14 3.88 -1.79 11.83
C VAL A 14 4.31 -0.90 10.68
N LYS A 15 3.93 0.38 10.70
CA LYS A 15 4.30 1.33 9.65
C LYS A 15 5.82 1.45 9.50
N ASP A 16 6.52 1.58 10.61
CA ASP A 16 7.97 1.80 10.60
C ASP A 16 8.75 0.54 10.21
N SER A 17 8.28 -0.64 10.64
CA SER A 17 9.03 -1.89 10.47
C SER A 17 8.67 -2.63 9.18
N VAL A 18 7.42 -2.53 8.71
CA VAL A 18 6.90 -3.34 7.61
C VAL A 18 6.69 -2.51 6.36
N TYR A 19 6.06 -1.34 6.48
CA TYR A 19 5.63 -0.52 5.36
C TYR A 19 6.51 0.70 5.11
N ARG A 20 7.63 0.76 5.77
CA ARG A 20 8.53 1.92 5.78
C ARG A 20 9.03 2.30 4.40
N THR A 21 9.38 1.30 3.58
CA THR A 21 9.94 1.53 2.25
C THR A 21 9.30 0.59 1.24
N PRO A 22 8.06 0.90 0.80
CA PRO A 22 7.33 0.01 -0.11
C PRO A 22 8.02 -0.18 -1.46
N ILE A 23 9.05 0.60 -1.76
CA ILE A 23 9.74 0.57 -3.05
C ILE A 23 10.95 -0.35 -3.11
N ASN A 24 11.43 -0.89 -1.98
CA ASN A 24 12.67 -1.65 -1.96
C ASN A 24 12.48 -3.17 -1.99
N ASN A 25 11.28 -3.64 -2.23
CA ASN A 25 10.95 -5.06 -2.36
C ASN A 25 11.21 -5.90 -1.11
N GLU A 26 11.36 -5.29 0.04
CA GLU A 26 11.54 -6.03 1.26
C GLU A 26 10.26 -6.75 1.66
N PRO A 27 10.36 -7.96 2.23
CA PRO A 27 9.19 -8.68 2.70
C PRO A 27 8.42 -7.89 3.76
N LEU A 28 7.10 -7.95 3.69
CA LEU A 28 6.23 -7.22 4.62
C LEU A 28 6.17 -7.86 6.02
N HIS A 29 6.84 -8.98 6.23
CA HIS A 29 6.70 -9.78 7.45
C HIS A 29 7.98 -9.81 8.30
N THR A 30 8.66 -8.68 8.41
CA THR A 30 9.92 -8.60 9.14
C THR A 30 9.76 -8.25 10.62
N ILE A 31 8.52 -8.15 11.11
CA ILE A 31 8.26 -7.87 12.52
C ILE A 31 8.56 -9.11 13.35
N LYS A 32 9.23 -8.91 14.49
CA LYS A 32 9.54 -9.95 15.45
C LYS A 32 8.66 -9.80 16.68
N ASP A 33 8.25 -10.92 17.25
CA ASP A 33 7.58 -10.92 18.54
C ASP A 33 8.59 -10.86 19.70
N ALA A 34 8.10 -10.95 20.93
CA ALA A 34 8.95 -10.85 22.13
C ALA A 34 9.99 -11.98 22.22
N GLN A 35 9.76 -13.10 21.52
CA GLN A 35 10.65 -14.26 21.51
C GLN A 35 11.62 -14.23 20.31
N GLY A 36 11.59 -13.18 19.51
CA GLY A 36 12.45 -13.05 18.33
C GLY A 36 11.96 -13.80 17.10
N GLU A 37 10.76 -14.35 17.14
CA GLU A 37 10.17 -15.06 16.01
C GLU A 37 9.45 -14.10 15.07
N ASN A 38 9.37 -14.46 13.78
CA ASN A 38 8.61 -13.67 12.82
C ASN A 38 7.13 -13.67 13.20
N ALA A 39 6.50 -12.50 13.18
CA ALA A 39 5.11 -12.34 13.56
C ALA A 39 4.39 -11.43 12.57
N SER A 40 3.10 -11.70 12.37
CA SER A 40 2.23 -10.79 11.62
C SER A 40 1.74 -9.69 12.56
N PRO A 41 1.69 -8.45 12.10
CA PRO A 41 1.16 -7.37 12.93
C PRO A 41 -0.33 -7.56 13.17
N ILE A 42 -0.77 -7.23 14.38
CA ILE A 42 -2.17 -7.29 14.76
C ILE A 42 -2.69 -5.86 14.83
N LEU A 43 -3.62 -5.52 13.97
CA LEU A 43 -4.21 -4.19 13.93
C LEU A 43 -5.37 -4.08 14.90
N PRO A 44 -5.61 -2.87 15.47
CA PRO A 44 -6.82 -2.62 16.25
C PRO A 44 -8.08 -2.90 15.45
N ALA A 45 -9.15 -3.30 16.14
CA ALA A 45 -10.40 -3.69 15.48
C ALA A 45 -11.03 -2.59 14.63
N HIS A 46 -10.78 -1.32 14.96
CA HIS A 46 -11.34 -0.19 14.20
C HIS A 46 -10.47 0.23 13.01
N VAL A 47 -9.28 -0.35 12.85
CA VAL A 47 -8.38 -0.06 11.74
C VAL A 47 -8.64 -1.05 10.62
N LYS A 48 -8.91 -0.52 9.43
CA LYS A 48 -9.15 -1.35 8.25
C LYS A 48 -7.87 -1.48 7.44
N ASN A 49 -7.74 -2.61 6.78
CA ASN A 49 -6.62 -2.92 5.90
C ASN A 49 -7.17 -3.02 4.48
N TYR A 50 -6.93 -1.98 3.69
CA TYR A 50 -7.49 -1.88 2.34
C TYR A 50 -6.51 -2.40 1.30
N LEU A 51 -7.01 -3.24 0.41
CA LEU A 51 -6.33 -3.62 -0.83
C LEU A 51 -6.98 -2.84 -1.96
N ILE A 52 -6.20 -1.98 -2.62
CA ILE A 52 -6.71 -1.05 -3.62
C ILE A 52 -6.05 -1.35 -4.97
N ASP A 53 -6.87 -1.59 -5.99
CA ASP A 53 -6.39 -1.73 -7.36
C ASP A 53 -5.94 -0.36 -7.89
N ILE A 54 -5.07 -0.36 -8.89
CA ILE A 54 -4.57 0.89 -9.49
C ILE A 54 -5.33 1.19 -10.78
N ASP A 55 -5.13 0.35 -11.81
CA ASP A 55 -5.72 0.61 -13.14
C ASP A 55 -7.23 0.45 -13.10
N GLY A 56 -7.94 1.47 -13.58
CA GLY A 56 -9.39 1.51 -13.55
C GLY A 56 -9.99 1.86 -12.20
N THR A 57 -9.18 2.11 -11.17
CA THR A 57 -9.65 2.44 -9.82
C THR A 57 -9.14 3.79 -9.36
N VAL A 58 -7.82 4.01 -9.39
CA VAL A 58 -7.25 5.30 -8.99
C VAL A 58 -6.80 6.12 -10.20
N THR A 59 -6.72 5.50 -11.35
CA THR A 59 -6.45 6.12 -12.63
C THR A 59 -7.17 5.34 -13.73
N GLU A 60 -7.08 5.82 -14.98
CA GLU A 60 -7.59 5.06 -16.12
C GLU A 60 -6.87 3.72 -16.25
N ASP A 61 -7.49 2.78 -16.96
CA ASP A 61 -6.89 1.47 -17.19
C ASP A 61 -5.73 1.60 -18.17
N VAL A 62 -4.51 1.33 -17.70
CA VAL A 62 -3.30 1.39 -18.52
C VAL A 62 -2.76 -0.03 -18.67
N PRO A 63 -2.78 -0.60 -19.90
CA PRO A 63 -2.28 -1.96 -20.08
C PRO A 63 -0.76 -2.03 -19.92
N ASN A 64 -0.27 -3.21 -19.56
CA ASN A 64 1.17 -3.47 -19.39
C ASN A 64 1.96 -3.21 -20.69
N GLU A 65 1.30 -3.29 -21.84
CA GLU A 65 1.89 -3.07 -23.15
C GLU A 65 2.13 -1.61 -23.47
N GLU A 66 1.63 -0.70 -22.64
CA GLU A 66 1.77 0.75 -22.83
C GLU A 66 2.40 1.40 -21.60
N PRO A 67 3.63 1.00 -21.22
CA PRO A 67 4.23 1.48 -19.98
C PRO A 67 4.50 2.99 -19.97
N GLU A 68 4.64 3.62 -21.12
CA GLU A 68 4.82 5.07 -21.22
C GLU A 68 3.61 5.83 -20.67
N ARG A 69 2.42 5.25 -20.76
CA ARG A 69 1.21 5.87 -20.19
C ARG A 69 1.15 5.77 -18.67
N MET A 70 1.87 4.82 -18.09
CA MET A 70 1.92 4.67 -16.63
C MET A 70 2.55 5.89 -15.95
N ALA A 71 3.49 6.54 -16.62
CA ALA A 71 4.16 7.72 -16.08
C ALA A 71 3.34 9.00 -16.23
N THR A 72 2.46 9.05 -17.24
CA THR A 72 1.79 10.31 -17.65
C THR A 72 0.29 10.35 -17.35
N CYS A 73 -0.34 9.22 -17.03
CA CYS A 73 -1.76 9.20 -16.72
C CYS A 73 -2.07 10.03 -15.47
N GLN A 74 -3.31 10.50 -15.38
CA GLN A 74 -3.74 11.34 -14.27
C GLN A 74 -4.53 10.52 -13.26
N PRO A 75 -4.37 10.79 -11.96
CA PRO A 75 -5.20 10.13 -10.95
C PRO A 75 -6.63 10.67 -10.99
N PHE A 76 -7.58 9.83 -10.60
CA PHE A 76 -8.93 10.28 -10.34
C PHE A 76 -8.92 11.09 -9.04
N PRO A 77 -9.34 12.38 -9.06
CA PRO A 77 -9.25 13.25 -7.87
C PRO A 77 -9.98 12.70 -6.65
N ASP A 78 -11.14 12.09 -6.86
CA ASP A 78 -11.93 11.53 -5.76
C ASP A 78 -11.23 10.34 -5.12
N ALA A 79 -10.55 9.50 -5.91
CA ALA A 79 -9.79 8.38 -5.39
C ALA A 79 -8.61 8.87 -4.53
N LEU A 80 -7.88 9.84 -5.03
CA LEU A 80 -6.74 10.41 -4.29
C LEU A 80 -7.18 10.97 -2.94
N GLN A 81 -8.24 11.78 -2.95
CA GLN A 81 -8.76 12.41 -1.74
C GLN A 81 -9.26 11.37 -0.74
N THR A 82 -10.02 10.39 -1.20
CA THR A 82 -10.61 9.36 -0.35
C THR A 82 -9.52 8.49 0.29
N LEU A 83 -8.57 8.00 -0.49
CA LEU A 83 -7.51 7.12 0.01
C LEU A 83 -6.61 7.85 1.01
N ASN A 84 -6.25 9.09 0.72
CA ASN A 84 -5.43 9.86 1.64
C ASN A 84 -6.17 10.18 2.94
N SER A 85 -7.49 10.41 2.86
CA SER A 85 -8.31 10.58 4.06
C SER A 85 -8.29 9.31 4.93
N TRP A 86 -8.45 8.14 4.32
CA TRP A 86 -8.39 6.88 5.05
C TRP A 86 -7.02 6.65 5.68
N TYR A 87 -5.96 6.97 4.95
CA TYR A 87 -4.60 6.89 5.49
C TYR A 87 -4.45 7.79 6.72
N ASP A 88 -4.92 9.04 6.62
CA ASP A 88 -4.82 10.01 7.73
C ASP A 88 -5.65 9.60 8.93
N GLN A 89 -6.72 8.84 8.73
CA GLN A 89 -7.53 8.25 9.80
C GLN A 89 -6.86 7.06 10.48
N GLY A 90 -5.73 6.61 9.99
CA GLY A 90 -4.98 5.51 10.58
C GLY A 90 -5.20 4.15 9.92
N HIS A 91 -5.97 4.10 8.83
CA HIS A 91 -6.17 2.84 8.10
C HIS A 91 -4.94 2.47 7.27
N ILE A 92 -4.80 1.20 6.96
CA ILE A 92 -3.68 0.69 6.18
C ILE A 92 -4.09 0.66 4.70
N ILE A 93 -3.27 1.26 3.85
CA ILE A 93 -3.49 1.31 2.41
C ILE A 93 -2.42 0.47 1.73
N CYS A 94 -2.84 -0.58 1.03
CA CYS A 94 -1.96 -1.43 0.25
C CYS A 94 -2.47 -1.43 -1.20
N PHE A 95 -1.65 -0.98 -2.13
CA PHE A 95 -1.98 -1.11 -3.54
C PHE A 95 -1.67 -2.52 -4.02
N PHE A 96 -2.63 -3.13 -4.72
CA PHE A 96 -2.52 -4.49 -5.24
C PHE A 96 -2.88 -4.46 -6.72
N THR A 97 -1.86 -4.57 -7.59
CA THR A 97 -2.01 -4.30 -9.02
C THR A 97 -1.58 -5.49 -9.87
N SER A 98 -2.23 -5.66 -11.04
CA SER A 98 -1.83 -6.63 -12.04
C SER A 98 -0.62 -6.19 -12.86
N ARG A 99 -0.12 -4.97 -12.68
CA ARG A 99 1.13 -4.57 -13.30
C ARG A 99 2.24 -5.50 -12.84
N THR A 100 3.14 -5.84 -13.76
CA THR A 100 4.23 -6.76 -13.46
C THR A 100 5.40 -6.03 -12.77
N GLU A 101 6.30 -6.79 -12.15
CA GLU A 101 7.40 -6.24 -11.36
C GLU A 101 8.29 -5.28 -12.14
N GLU A 102 8.42 -5.47 -13.45
CA GLU A 102 9.20 -4.58 -14.31
C GLU A 102 8.68 -3.14 -14.28
N HIS A 103 7.42 -2.94 -13.88
CA HIS A 103 6.77 -1.63 -13.81
C HIS A 103 6.71 -1.07 -12.38
N ARG A 104 7.38 -1.70 -11.43
CA ARG A 104 7.35 -1.26 -10.02
C ARG A 104 7.92 0.17 -9.87
N ALA A 105 9.04 0.45 -10.48
CA ALA A 105 9.68 1.76 -10.32
C ALA A 105 8.80 2.89 -10.84
N VAL A 106 8.23 2.74 -12.04
CA VAL A 106 7.38 3.79 -12.63
C VAL A 106 6.08 3.93 -11.82
N THR A 107 5.52 2.84 -11.34
CA THR A 107 4.29 2.86 -10.55
C THR A 107 4.52 3.55 -9.21
N THR A 108 5.60 3.20 -8.52
CA THR A 108 5.95 3.82 -7.25
C THR A 108 6.21 5.32 -7.40
N ALA A 109 6.98 5.70 -8.41
CA ALA A 109 7.25 7.10 -8.68
C ALA A 109 5.97 7.88 -8.96
N TRP A 110 5.05 7.31 -9.74
CA TRP A 110 3.77 7.92 -10.06
C TRP A 110 2.92 8.13 -8.81
N LEU A 111 2.84 7.13 -7.94
CA LEU A 111 2.07 7.23 -6.69
C LEU A 111 2.62 8.34 -5.80
N HIS A 112 3.94 8.43 -5.64
CA HIS A 112 4.56 9.48 -4.84
C HIS A 112 4.42 10.86 -5.48
N GLU A 113 4.60 10.94 -6.78
CA GLU A 113 4.52 12.20 -7.52
C GLU A 113 3.13 12.83 -7.42
N HIS A 114 2.09 12.00 -7.43
CA HIS A 114 0.70 12.48 -7.34
C HIS A 114 0.20 12.57 -5.90
N GLY A 115 1.05 12.31 -4.91
CA GLY A 115 0.72 12.55 -3.51
C GLY A 115 -0.09 11.45 -2.83
N PHE A 116 -0.13 10.24 -3.39
CA PHE A 116 -0.77 9.11 -2.72
C PHE A 116 0.01 8.69 -1.48
N LYS A 117 -0.70 8.53 -0.38
CA LYS A 117 -0.15 8.01 0.88
C LYS A 117 -0.51 6.54 1.00
N PHE A 118 0.48 5.68 1.18
CA PHE A 118 0.25 4.24 1.23
C PHE A 118 1.35 3.54 2.01
N HIS A 119 1.10 2.29 2.39
CA HIS A 119 2.03 1.49 3.18
C HIS A 119 2.78 0.46 2.35
N SER A 120 2.13 -0.12 1.34
CA SER A 120 2.76 -1.15 0.53
C SER A 120 2.20 -1.17 -0.89
N LEU A 121 2.96 -1.80 -1.79
CA LEU A 121 2.61 -1.97 -3.19
C LEU A 121 2.93 -3.40 -3.59
N LEU A 122 1.89 -4.18 -3.90
CA LEU A 122 2.01 -5.55 -4.37
C LEU A 122 1.75 -5.60 -5.87
N MET A 123 2.72 -6.11 -6.62
CA MET A 123 2.65 -6.25 -8.06
C MET A 123 2.26 -7.67 -8.45
N GLY A 124 1.84 -7.85 -9.69
CA GLY A 124 1.61 -9.18 -10.23
C GLY A 124 0.32 -9.85 -9.78
N LYS A 125 -0.70 -9.07 -9.45
CA LYS A 125 -2.01 -9.63 -9.11
C LYS A 125 -2.51 -10.50 -10.27
N PRO A 126 -2.95 -11.75 -10.00
CA PRO A 126 -3.48 -12.61 -11.07
C PRO A 126 -4.67 -11.97 -11.77
N ARG A 127 -4.72 -12.16 -13.07
CA ARG A 127 -5.83 -11.70 -13.92
C ARG A 127 -6.75 -12.87 -14.23
N GLY A 128 -8.03 -12.56 -14.42
CA GLY A 128 -9.04 -13.57 -14.75
C GLY A 128 -9.37 -14.46 -13.56
N GLY A 129 -10.02 -15.57 -13.85
CA GLY A 129 -10.50 -16.49 -12.83
C GLY A 129 -11.80 -16.03 -12.19
N ASN A 130 -12.34 -16.86 -11.33
CA ASN A 130 -13.57 -16.57 -10.60
C ASN A 130 -13.39 -16.94 -9.14
#